data_becde3ff27ffab8053c561fa111d9fd1
#
_entry.id   becde3ff27ffab8053c561fa111d9fd1
#
_cell.length_a   1.000
_cell.length_b   1.000
_cell.length_c   1.000
_cell.angle_alpha   90.00
_cell.angle_beta   90.00
_cell.angle_gamma   90.00
#
_symmetry.space_group_name_H-M   'P 1'
#
loop_
_entity.id
_entity.type
_entity.pdbx_description
1 polymer ?
#
loop_
_entity_poly.entity_id
_entity_poly.type
_entity_poly.pdbx_seq_one_letter_code
_entity_poly.pdbx_strand_id
1 'polypeptide(L)'
;EIELEGNSIVGKKTYQITQNGIARTFQNIRLFKNMSVLDNVKAGLHNHTNYTAIEGALRLPRYFKEEKRITAKALELLKVFELDGEAQQLAANLPYGKQRKLEIARALATDPKLLLLDEPAAGMNPNETAELMNTIHFVRDEFKMTILLIEHDMKLVSGICEELTVLNFGQELAQGETSAVLNDPKVITAYLGE
;
A
#
# COMPACT_ATOMS: atom_id res chain seq x y z
N GLU A 1 20.92 11.38 -2.65
CA GLU A 1 21.12 10.03 -2.10
C GLU A 1 19.79 9.55 -1.53
N ILE A 2 19.42 8.27 -1.76
CA ILE A 2 18.19 7.67 -1.21
C ILE A 2 18.62 6.34 -0.58
N GLU A 3 18.36 6.21 0.72
CA GLU A 3 18.74 5.02 1.49
C GLU A 3 17.55 4.44 2.23
N LEU A 4 17.53 3.13 2.37
CA LEU A 4 16.65 2.39 3.25
C LEU A 4 17.51 1.59 4.22
N GLU A 5 17.37 1.86 5.53
CA GLU A 5 18.16 1.20 6.58
C GLU A 5 19.68 1.20 6.29
N GLY A 6 20.21 2.35 5.84
CA GLY A 6 21.64 2.51 5.52
C GLY A 6 22.07 1.88 4.19
N ASN A 7 21.16 1.36 3.40
CA ASN A 7 21.45 0.76 2.10
C ASN A 7 20.92 1.64 0.97
N SER A 8 21.82 2.11 0.08
CA SER A 8 21.40 2.89 -1.09
C SER A 8 20.49 2.07 -2.00
N ILE A 9 19.39 2.69 -2.43
CA ILE A 9 18.44 2.11 -3.39
C ILE A 9 18.54 2.76 -4.77
N VAL A 10 19.44 3.73 -4.95
CA VAL A 10 19.64 4.45 -6.22
C VAL A 10 20.14 3.47 -7.29
N GLY A 11 19.54 3.50 -8.46
CA GLY A 11 19.90 2.64 -9.60
C GLY A 11 19.45 1.18 -9.49
N LYS A 12 18.80 0.78 -8.38
CA LYS A 12 18.23 -0.57 -8.27
C LYS A 12 16.99 -0.73 -9.14
N LYS A 13 16.79 -1.93 -9.66
CA LYS A 13 15.58 -2.29 -10.41
C LYS A 13 14.38 -2.40 -9.45
N THR A 14 13.17 -2.18 -9.95
CA THR A 14 11.93 -2.17 -9.13
C THR A 14 11.76 -3.43 -8.29
N TYR A 15 12.02 -4.61 -8.83
CA TYR A 15 11.91 -5.86 -8.06
C TYR A 15 12.94 -5.93 -6.90
N GLN A 16 14.13 -5.36 -7.08
CA GLN A 16 15.13 -5.28 -6.02
C GLN A 16 14.72 -4.30 -4.91
N ILE A 17 14.05 -3.19 -5.28
CA ILE A 17 13.47 -2.23 -4.33
C ILE A 17 12.38 -2.92 -3.51
N THR A 18 11.49 -3.70 -4.15
CA THR A 18 10.47 -4.48 -3.45
C THR A 18 11.12 -5.52 -2.51
N GLN A 19 12.16 -6.23 -2.96
CA GLN A 19 12.89 -7.18 -2.11
C GLN A 19 13.61 -6.52 -0.93
N ASN A 20 13.99 -5.24 -1.05
CA ASN A 20 14.54 -4.47 0.07
C ASN A 20 13.47 -4.01 1.07
N GLY A 21 12.18 -4.21 0.80
CA GLY A 21 11.09 -3.90 1.72
C GLY A 21 10.38 -2.59 1.42
N ILE A 22 10.34 -2.12 0.18
CA ILE A 22 9.51 -0.98 -0.22
C ILE A 22 8.37 -1.48 -1.11
N ALA A 23 7.13 -1.19 -0.73
CA ALA A 23 5.97 -1.36 -1.59
C ALA A 23 5.36 0.01 -1.92
N ARG A 24 4.76 0.14 -3.11
CA ARG A 24 4.08 1.35 -3.56
C ARG A 24 2.73 0.99 -4.17
N THR A 25 1.69 1.72 -3.78
CA THR A 25 0.45 1.80 -4.54
C THR A 25 0.54 2.96 -5.53
N PHE A 26 -0.43 3.08 -6.41
CA PHE A 26 -0.46 4.14 -7.42
C PHE A 26 -1.78 4.90 -7.34
N GLN A 27 -1.80 6.15 -7.76
CA GLN A 27 -3.00 6.96 -7.87
C GLN A 27 -4.11 6.21 -8.64
N ASN A 28 -3.79 5.68 -9.82
CA ASN A 28 -4.67 4.78 -10.55
C ASN A 28 -4.47 3.34 -10.07
N ILE A 29 -5.51 2.70 -9.56
CA ILE A 29 -5.49 1.33 -9.05
C ILE A 29 -4.92 0.36 -10.11
N ARG A 30 -3.84 -0.34 -9.76
CA ARG A 30 -3.16 -1.31 -10.63
C ARG A 30 -3.36 -2.73 -10.15
N LEU A 31 -4.59 -3.23 -10.28
CA LEU A 31 -4.90 -4.64 -10.02
C LEU A 31 -4.82 -5.49 -11.28
N PHE A 32 -4.57 -6.77 -11.11
CA PHE A 32 -4.77 -7.79 -12.15
C PHE A 32 -6.28 -8.05 -12.29
N LYS A 33 -6.96 -7.23 -13.10
CA LYS A 33 -8.42 -7.18 -13.18
C LYS A 33 -9.07 -8.51 -13.54
N ASN A 34 -8.39 -9.33 -14.34
CA ASN A 34 -8.87 -10.64 -14.81
C ASN A 34 -8.45 -11.80 -13.86
N MET A 35 -7.82 -11.49 -12.73
CA MET A 35 -7.51 -12.45 -11.68
C MET A 35 -8.50 -12.32 -10.53
N SER A 36 -8.65 -13.38 -9.75
CA SER A 36 -9.45 -13.33 -8.54
C SER A 36 -8.84 -12.38 -7.49
N VAL A 37 -9.65 -11.96 -6.52
CA VAL A 37 -9.20 -11.20 -5.34
C VAL A 37 -8.06 -11.95 -4.64
N LEU A 38 -8.25 -13.25 -4.42
CA LEU A 38 -7.25 -14.13 -3.80
C LEU A 38 -5.95 -14.19 -4.61
N ASP A 39 -6.03 -14.37 -5.93
CA ASP A 39 -4.84 -14.48 -6.77
C ASP A 39 -4.07 -13.17 -6.87
N ASN A 40 -4.74 -12.02 -6.77
CA ASN A 40 -4.08 -10.72 -6.66
C ASN A 40 -3.16 -10.67 -5.43
N VAL A 41 -3.64 -11.10 -4.26
CA VAL A 41 -2.82 -11.13 -3.03
C VAL A 41 -1.72 -12.19 -3.12
N LYS A 42 -2.02 -13.38 -3.67
CA LYS A 42 -1.02 -14.42 -3.91
C LYS A 42 0.13 -13.95 -4.79
N ALA A 43 -0.15 -13.11 -5.79
CA ALA A 43 0.89 -12.54 -6.64
C ALA A 43 1.89 -11.69 -5.84
N GLY A 44 1.45 -10.96 -4.80
CA GLY A 44 2.33 -10.26 -3.86
C GLY A 44 3.21 -11.20 -3.02
N LEU A 45 2.65 -12.33 -2.59
CA LEU A 45 3.36 -13.34 -1.81
C LEU A 45 4.40 -14.14 -2.63
N HIS A 46 4.40 -14.01 -3.95
CA HIS A 46 5.27 -14.82 -4.82
C HIS A 46 6.77 -14.59 -4.56
N ASN A 47 7.16 -13.40 -4.10
CA ASN A 47 8.56 -13.11 -3.71
C ASN A 47 9.07 -13.97 -2.53
N HIS A 48 8.15 -14.58 -1.78
CA HIS A 48 8.44 -15.41 -0.60
C HIS A 48 8.21 -16.91 -0.85
N THR A 49 8.14 -17.33 -2.15
CA THR A 49 7.97 -18.74 -2.52
C THR A 49 9.27 -19.51 -2.38
N ASN A 50 9.18 -20.73 -1.84
CA ASN A 50 10.33 -21.60 -1.58
C ASN A 50 10.43 -22.77 -2.59
N TYR A 51 9.79 -22.68 -3.75
CA TYR A 51 9.94 -23.69 -4.81
C TYR A 51 10.56 -23.06 -6.08
N THR A 52 11.23 -23.89 -6.84
CA THR A 52 11.83 -23.48 -8.12
C THR A 52 10.82 -23.51 -9.27
N ALA A 53 11.11 -22.82 -10.37
CA ALA A 53 10.25 -22.84 -11.56
C ALA A 53 10.03 -24.28 -12.09
N ILE A 54 11.05 -25.16 -11.98
CA ILE A 54 10.96 -26.57 -12.38
C ILE A 54 9.98 -27.33 -11.47
N GLU A 55 10.10 -27.16 -10.15
CA GLU A 55 9.19 -27.78 -9.17
C GLU A 55 7.73 -27.33 -9.39
N GLY A 56 7.52 -26.06 -9.72
CA GLY A 56 6.22 -25.50 -10.08
C GLY A 56 5.67 -26.09 -11.38
N ALA A 57 6.49 -26.16 -12.44
CA ALA A 57 6.09 -26.70 -13.74
C ALA A 57 5.73 -28.18 -13.66
N LEU A 58 6.49 -28.98 -12.91
CA LEU A 58 6.26 -30.42 -12.70
C LEU A 58 5.25 -30.71 -11.58
N ARG A 59 4.74 -29.70 -10.90
CA ARG A 59 3.81 -29.82 -9.77
C ARG A 59 4.27 -30.83 -8.72
N LEU A 60 5.53 -30.71 -8.31
CA LEU A 60 6.11 -31.60 -7.28
C LEU A 60 5.47 -31.38 -5.90
N PRO A 61 5.58 -32.31 -4.95
CA PRO A 61 4.96 -32.20 -3.63
C PRO A 61 5.25 -30.91 -2.89
N ARG A 62 6.47 -30.34 -3.07
CA ARG A 62 6.87 -29.07 -2.48
C ARG A 62 6.04 -27.90 -3.01
N TYR A 63 5.71 -27.91 -4.30
CA TYR A 63 4.80 -26.92 -4.91
C TYR A 63 3.45 -26.92 -4.22
N PHE A 64 2.79 -28.08 -4.05
CA PHE A 64 1.46 -28.12 -3.41
C PHE A 64 1.48 -27.68 -1.95
N LYS A 65 2.53 -28.03 -1.19
CA LYS A 65 2.70 -27.59 0.19
C LYS A 65 2.81 -26.06 0.27
N GLU A 66 3.60 -25.48 -0.62
CA GLU A 66 3.85 -24.05 -0.65
C GLU A 66 2.63 -23.28 -1.13
N GLU A 67 1.92 -23.76 -2.16
CA GLU A 67 0.66 -23.17 -2.62
C GLU A 67 -0.39 -23.15 -1.53
N LYS A 68 -0.49 -24.20 -0.72
CA LYS A 68 -1.40 -24.23 0.44
C LYS A 68 -1.01 -23.17 1.48
N ARG A 69 0.30 -23.00 1.76
CA ARG A 69 0.82 -21.98 2.69
C ARG A 69 0.51 -20.58 2.21
N ILE A 70 0.78 -20.29 0.92
CA ILE A 70 0.53 -18.98 0.30
C ILE A 70 -0.96 -18.66 0.29
N THR A 71 -1.79 -19.65 -0.06
CA THR A 71 -3.25 -19.48 -0.06
C THR A 71 -3.77 -19.16 1.34
N ALA A 72 -3.29 -19.85 2.38
CA ALA A 72 -3.68 -19.54 3.76
C ALA A 72 -3.28 -18.11 4.17
N LYS A 73 -2.03 -17.70 3.91
CA LYS A 73 -1.56 -16.32 4.18
C LYS A 73 -2.35 -15.27 3.41
N ALA A 74 -2.67 -15.53 2.15
CA ALA A 74 -3.46 -14.61 1.35
C ALA A 74 -4.88 -14.45 1.91
N LEU A 75 -5.52 -15.54 2.36
CA LEU A 75 -6.82 -15.48 3.00
C LEU A 75 -6.79 -14.75 4.36
N GLU A 76 -5.72 -14.92 5.14
CA GLU A 76 -5.52 -14.17 6.39
C GLU A 76 -5.44 -12.65 6.10
N LEU A 77 -4.65 -12.23 5.10
CA LEU A 77 -4.59 -10.84 4.69
C LEU A 77 -5.96 -10.34 4.18
N LEU A 78 -6.67 -11.12 3.39
CA LEU A 78 -8.01 -10.74 2.90
C LEU A 78 -9.01 -10.54 4.03
N LYS A 79 -8.94 -11.34 5.11
CA LYS A 79 -9.77 -11.14 6.30
C LYS A 79 -9.52 -9.82 6.99
N VAL A 80 -8.25 -9.41 7.08
CA VAL A 80 -7.85 -8.11 7.64
C VAL A 80 -8.54 -6.95 6.93
N PHE A 81 -8.72 -7.08 5.60
CA PHE A 81 -9.36 -6.07 4.76
C PHE A 81 -10.85 -6.30 4.52
N GLU A 82 -11.44 -7.31 5.18
CA GLU A 82 -12.85 -7.70 4.98
C GLU A 82 -13.19 -8.04 3.51
N LEU A 83 -12.25 -8.74 2.84
CA LEU A 83 -12.34 -9.16 1.44
C LEU A 83 -12.38 -10.68 1.26
N ASP A 84 -12.38 -11.45 2.34
CA ASP A 84 -12.36 -12.90 2.29
C ASP A 84 -13.66 -13.50 1.71
N GLY A 85 -14.80 -12.82 1.91
CA GLY A 85 -16.08 -13.18 1.28
C GLY A 85 -16.06 -13.08 -0.25
N GLU A 86 -15.24 -12.20 -0.82
CA GLU A 86 -15.08 -12.01 -2.25
C GLU A 86 -13.83 -12.68 -2.85
N ALA A 87 -13.15 -13.55 -2.09
CA ALA A 87 -11.86 -14.14 -2.46
C ALA A 87 -11.84 -14.76 -3.87
N GLN A 88 -12.94 -15.36 -4.31
CA GLN A 88 -13.06 -16.00 -5.62
C GLN A 88 -13.64 -15.09 -6.72
N GLN A 89 -14.05 -13.87 -6.39
CA GLN A 89 -14.56 -12.92 -7.39
C GLN A 89 -13.39 -12.34 -8.20
N LEU A 90 -13.67 -11.92 -9.44
CA LEU A 90 -12.71 -11.14 -10.22
C LEU A 90 -12.50 -9.77 -9.57
N ALA A 91 -11.26 -9.34 -9.51
CA ALA A 91 -10.91 -8.03 -8.94
C ALA A 91 -11.62 -6.87 -9.67
N ALA A 92 -11.90 -7.02 -10.97
CA ALA A 92 -12.66 -6.04 -11.75
C ALA A 92 -14.10 -5.82 -11.25
N ASN A 93 -14.69 -6.80 -10.58
CA ASN A 93 -16.09 -6.74 -10.13
C ASN A 93 -16.26 -6.11 -8.74
N LEU A 94 -15.16 -5.80 -8.06
CA LEU A 94 -15.22 -5.12 -6.77
C LEU A 94 -15.61 -3.65 -6.92
N PRO A 95 -16.37 -3.08 -5.97
CA PRO A 95 -16.51 -1.63 -5.83
C PRO A 95 -15.16 -0.94 -5.68
N TYR A 96 -15.07 0.34 -6.06
CA TYR A 96 -13.81 1.09 -6.10
C TYR A 96 -13.06 1.07 -4.76
N GLY A 97 -13.73 1.35 -3.65
CA GLY A 97 -13.12 1.30 -2.31
C GLY A 97 -12.55 -0.08 -1.96
N LYS A 98 -13.25 -1.17 -2.32
CA LYS A 98 -12.74 -2.54 -2.14
C LYS A 98 -11.57 -2.86 -3.06
N GLN A 99 -11.53 -2.30 -4.29
CA GLN A 99 -10.36 -2.43 -5.16
C GLN A 99 -9.13 -1.76 -4.54
N ARG A 100 -9.28 -0.59 -3.89
CA ARG A 100 -8.19 0.08 -3.18
C ARG A 100 -7.71 -0.73 -1.99
N LYS A 101 -8.63 -1.26 -1.16
CA LYS A 101 -8.28 -2.19 -0.07
C LYS A 101 -7.49 -3.40 -0.59
N LEU A 102 -7.90 -3.98 -1.71
CA LEU A 102 -7.20 -5.11 -2.33
C LEU A 102 -5.79 -4.72 -2.83
N GLU A 103 -5.63 -3.53 -3.41
CA GLU A 103 -4.31 -3.04 -3.84
C GLU A 103 -3.35 -2.91 -2.65
N ILE A 104 -3.82 -2.35 -1.53
CA ILE A 104 -3.04 -2.26 -0.28
C ILE A 104 -2.73 -3.66 0.26
N ALA A 105 -3.71 -4.57 0.33
CA ALA A 105 -3.49 -5.95 0.76
C ALA A 105 -2.43 -6.67 -0.09
N ARG A 106 -2.45 -6.48 -1.41
CA ARG A 106 -1.43 -7.02 -2.31
C ARG A 106 -0.05 -6.39 -2.07
N ALA A 107 0.03 -5.09 -1.78
CA ALA A 107 1.28 -4.43 -1.44
C ALA A 107 1.84 -5.00 -0.12
N LEU A 108 1.01 -5.18 0.90
CA LEU A 108 1.39 -5.78 2.18
C LEU A 108 1.84 -7.25 2.04
N ALA A 109 1.29 -7.98 1.08
CA ALA A 109 1.71 -9.35 0.80
C ALA A 109 3.19 -9.48 0.40
N THR A 110 3.84 -8.38 -0.02
CA THR A 110 5.29 -8.36 -0.28
C THR A 110 6.14 -8.23 0.99
N ASP A 111 5.51 -8.17 2.17
CA ASP A 111 6.16 -7.99 3.49
C ASP A 111 7.07 -6.75 3.52
N PRO A 112 6.53 -5.56 3.20
CA PRO A 112 7.32 -4.34 3.12
C PRO A 112 7.63 -3.77 4.51
N LYS A 113 8.71 -2.98 4.61
CA LYS A 113 9.06 -2.14 5.76
C LYS A 113 8.52 -0.73 5.60
N LEU A 114 8.43 -0.28 4.35
CA LEU A 114 7.92 1.03 3.96
C LEU A 114 6.83 0.87 2.91
N LEU A 115 5.66 1.40 3.19
CA LEU A 115 4.53 1.46 2.26
C LEU A 115 4.37 2.90 1.75
N LEU A 116 4.49 3.08 0.43
CA LEU A 116 4.27 4.36 -0.25
C LEU A 116 2.83 4.38 -0.78
N LEU A 117 2.03 5.32 -0.31
CA LEU A 117 0.65 5.55 -0.76
C LEU A 117 0.59 6.84 -1.58
N ASP A 118 0.22 6.72 -2.84
CA ASP A 118 0.17 7.84 -3.80
C ASP A 118 -1.29 8.19 -4.08
N GLU A 119 -1.76 9.31 -3.50
CA GLU A 119 -3.14 9.80 -3.54
C GLU A 119 -4.18 8.67 -3.36
N PRO A 120 -4.14 7.93 -2.26
CA PRO A 120 -4.97 6.74 -2.10
C PRO A 120 -6.48 7.04 -2.01
N ALA A 121 -6.87 8.27 -1.65
CA ALA A 121 -8.26 8.68 -1.54
C ALA A 121 -8.82 9.29 -2.85
N ALA A 122 -8.02 9.38 -3.91
CA ALA A 122 -8.47 9.98 -5.17
C ALA A 122 -9.74 9.30 -5.71
N GLY A 123 -10.79 10.09 -5.94
CA GLY A 123 -12.08 9.61 -6.46
C GLY A 123 -12.99 8.90 -5.46
N MET A 124 -12.66 8.90 -4.18
CA MET A 124 -13.48 8.35 -3.10
C MET A 124 -14.50 9.37 -2.58
N ASN A 125 -15.65 8.87 -2.15
CA ASN A 125 -16.61 9.67 -1.39
C ASN A 125 -16.16 9.79 0.09
N PRO A 126 -16.75 10.73 0.90
CA PRO A 126 -16.33 10.96 2.28
C PRO A 126 -16.38 9.70 3.18
N ASN A 127 -17.34 8.80 2.96
CA ASN A 127 -17.46 7.57 3.74
C ASN A 127 -16.33 6.60 3.38
N GLU A 128 -16.04 6.42 2.10
CA GLU A 128 -14.94 5.60 1.62
C GLU A 128 -13.58 6.14 2.09
N THR A 129 -13.41 7.47 2.11
CA THR A 129 -12.21 8.11 2.65
C THR A 129 -12.06 7.81 4.15
N ALA A 130 -13.14 7.89 4.94
CA ALA A 130 -13.10 7.56 6.36
C ALA A 130 -12.74 6.07 6.60
N GLU A 131 -13.29 5.16 5.80
CA GLU A 131 -12.92 3.73 5.85
C GLU A 131 -11.46 3.50 5.46
N LEU A 132 -10.95 4.22 4.46
CA LEU A 132 -9.55 4.17 4.07
C LEU A 132 -8.63 4.67 5.20
N MET A 133 -8.98 5.77 5.87
CA MET A 133 -8.25 6.28 7.03
C MET A 133 -8.12 5.21 8.12
N ASN A 134 -9.24 4.59 8.48
CA ASN A 134 -9.25 3.49 9.46
C ASN A 134 -8.37 2.32 9.00
N THR A 135 -8.40 1.99 7.71
CA THR A 135 -7.57 0.94 7.13
C THR A 135 -6.08 1.28 7.23
N ILE A 136 -5.69 2.53 6.94
CA ILE A 136 -4.29 2.99 7.02
C ILE A 136 -3.79 2.97 8.47
N HIS A 137 -4.58 3.46 9.43
CA HIS A 137 -4.25 3.35 10.85
C HIS A 137 -4.05 1.89 11.29
N PHE A 138 -5.01 1.03 10.93
CA PHE A 138 -4.93 -0.38 11.24
C PHE A 138 -3.66 -1.02 10.66
N VAL A 139 -3.34 -0.74 9.39
CA VAL A 139 -2.12 -1.26 8.73
C VAL A 139 -0.87 -0.78 9.44
N ARG A 140 -0.78 0.51 9.77
CA ARG A 140 0.36 1.08 10.47
C ARG A 140 0.59 0.38 11.82
N ASP A 141 -0.47 0.25 12.61
CA ASP A 141 -0.39 -0.20 14.00
C ASP A 141 -0.20 -1.72 14.10
N GLU A 142 -0.98 -2.50 13.33
CA GLU A 142 -0.94 -3.97 13.37
C GLU A 142 0.34 -4.53 12.73
N PHE A 143 0.76 -3.97 11.58
CA PHE A 143 1.96 -4.43 10.88
C PHE A 143 3.22 -3.66 11.29
N LYS A 144 3.13 -2.70 12.23
CA LYS A 144 4.23 -1.84 12.69
C LYS A 144 5.00 -1.22 11.53
N MET A 145 4.26 -0.69 10.58
CA MET A 145 4.78 -0.27 9.29
C MET A 145 5.03 1.24 9.26
N THR A 146 6.10 1.64 8.59
CA THR A 146 6.28 3.03 8.18
C THR A 146 5.49 3.29 6.91
N ILE A 147 4.67 4.34 6.90
CA ILE A 147 3.86 4.73 5.75
C ILE A 147 4.28 6.14 5.31
N LEU A 148 4.62 6.30 4.03
CA LEU A 148 4.79 7.59 3.40
C LEU A 148 3.61 7.84 2.47
N LEU A 149 2.85 8.90 2.77
CA LEU A 149 1.64 9.28 2.08
C LEU A 149 1.87 10.54 1.24
N ILE A 150 1.45 10.51 -0.01
CA ILE A 150 1.32 11.72 -0.85
C ILE A 150 -0.16 12.00 -0.97
N GLU A 151 -0.60 13.16 -0.51
CA GLU A 151 -2.00 13.58 -0.52
C GLU A 151 -2.14 15.11 -0.55
N HIS A 152 -3.29 15.56 -0.98
CA HIS A 152 -3.68 16.97 -0.98
C HIS A 152 -5.00 17.22 -0.22
N ASP A 153 -5.67 16.17 0.27
CA ASP A 153 -6.82 16.29 1.17
C ASP A 153 -6.34 16.53 2.60
N MET A 154 -6.47 17.79 3.06
CA MET A 154 -6.03 18.22 4.39
C MET A 154 -6.73 17.48 5.54
N LYS A 155 -7.99 17.01 5.34
CA LYS A 155 -8.71 16.24 6.38
C LYS A 155 -8.09 14.87 6.55
N LEU A 156 -7.76 14.21 5.43
CA LEU A 156 -7.10 12.91 5.45
C LEU A 156 -5.70 13.04 6.06
N VAL A 157 -4.92 14.02 5.59
CA VAL A 157 -3.56 14.27 6.07
C VAL A 157 -3.54 14.55 7.57
N SER A 158 -4.40 15.47 8.06
CA SER A 158 -4.49 15.81 9.48
C SER A 158 -4.94 14.63 10.37
N GLY A 159 -5.71 13.71 9.79
CA GLY A 159 -6.21 12.55 10.52
C GLY A 159 -5.23 11.36 10.58
N ILE A 160 -4.24 11.29 9.69
CA ILE A 160 -3.36 10.12 9.58
C ILE A 160 -1.90 10.43 9.88
N CYS A 161 -1.39 11.58 9.41
CA CYS A 161 0.02 11.88 9.43
C CYS A 161 0.47 12.45 10.78
N GLU A 162 1.61 11.98 11.27
CA GLU A 162 2.29 12.50 12.46
C GLU A 162 3.20 13.68 12.08
N GLU A 163 3.87 13.57 10.93
CA GLU A 163 4.76 14.59 10.38
C GLU A 163 4.37 14.89 8.93
N LEU A 164 4.56 16.15 8.53
CA LEU A 164 4.32 16.63 7.17
C LEU A 164 5.57 17.27 6.59
N THR A 165 5.74 17.06 5.28
CA THR A 165 6.58 17.90 4.42
C THR A 165 5.70 18.49 3.33
N VAL A 166 5.50 19.80 3.35
CA VAL A 166 4.67 20.52 2.39
C VAL A 166 5.53 21.03 1.25
N LEU A 167 5.15 20.66 0.03
CA LEU A 167 5.82 21.09 -1.20
C LEU A 167 4.96 22.11 -1.95
N ASN A 168 5.58 23.19 -2.43
CA ASN A 168 4.95 24.17 -3.30
C ASN A 168 5.87 24.45 -4.49
N PHE A 169 5.39 24.26 -5.72
CA PHE A 169 6.20 24.37 -6.96
C PHE A 169 7.55 23.61 -6.90
N GLY A 170 7.57 22.42 -6.27
CA GLY A 170 8.77 21.60 -6.18
C GLY A 170 9.78 22.05 -5.13
N GLN A 171 9.45 23.04 -4.30
CA GLN A 171 10.25 23.49 -3.18
C GLN A 171 9.58 23.15 -1.86
N GLU A 172 10.38 22.82 -0.85
CA GLU A 172 9.89 22.61 0.51
C GLU A 172 9.43 23.94 1.09
N LEU A 173 8.16 24.01 1.48
CA LEU A 173 7.53 25.17 2.09
C LEU A 173 7.59 25.13 3.62
N ALA A 174 7.31 23.94 4.19
CA ALA A 174 7.35 23.67 5.61
C ALA A 174 7.55 22.17 5.87
N GLN A 175 8.18 21.83 6.99
CA GLN A 175 8.34 20.47 7.48
C GLN A 175 8.23 20.43 9.00
N GLY A 176 7.61 19.39 9.53
CA GLY A 176 7.51 19.15 10.99
C GLY A 176 6.25 18.41 11.39
N GLU A 177 5.91 18.51 12.67
CA GLU A 177 4.71 17.92 13.24
C GLU A 177 3.46 18.47 12.56
N THR A 178 2.50 17.58 12.28
CA THR A 178 1.30 17.88 11.47
C THR A 178 0.54 19.10 11.96
N SER A 179 0.32 19.22 13.27
CA SER A 179 -0.45 20.34 13.84
C SER A 179 0.28 21.67 13.67
N ALA A 180 1.59 21.70 13.81
CA ALA A 180 2.41 22.89 13.64
C ALA A 180 2.45 23.34 12.17
N VAL A 181 2.66 22.40 11.24
CA VAL A 181 2.74 22.68 9.80
C VAL A 181 1.40 23.17 9.24
N LEU A 182 0.28 22.57 9.65
CA LEU A 182 -1.05 23.00 9.19
C LEU A 182 -1.47 24.40 9.69
N ASN A 183 -0.86 24.87 10.78
CA ASN A 183 -1.06 26.22 11.30
C ASN A 183 -0.01 27.24 10.82
N ASP A 184 0.94 26.84 9.97
CA ASP A 184 1.91 27.76 9.40
C ASP A 184 1.22 28.72 8.41
N PRO A 185 1.32 30.06 8.59
CA PRO A 185 0.72 31.04 7.67
C PRO A 185 1.10 30.84 6.20
N LYS A 186 2.32 30.35 5.92
CA LYS A 186 2.77 30.08 4.55
C LYS A 186 1.98 28.92 3.93
N VAL A 187 1.70 27.87 4.74
CA VAL A 187 0.93 26.71 4.29
C VAL A 187 -0.53 27.10 4.08
N ILE A 188 -1.11 27.86 5.02
CA ILE A 188 -2.47 28.39 4.92
C ILE A 188 -2.65 29.21 3.65
N THR A 189 -1.76 30.16 3.39
CA THR A 189 -1.81 30.98 2.18
C THR A 189 -1.67 30.14 0.90
N ALA A 190 -0.79 29.15 0.88
CA ALA A 190 -0.53 28.33 -0.32
C ALA A 190 -1.64 27.33 -0.65
N TYR A 191 -2.32 26.77 0.35
CA TYR A 191 -3.25 25.66 0.18
C TYR A 191 -4.70 25.97 0.56
N LEU A 192 -4.94 26.90 1.48
CA LEU A 192 -6.29 27.24 1.97
C LEU A 192 -6.80 28.57 1.39
N GLY A 193 -5.96 29.33 0.71
CA GLY A 193 -6.38 30.49 -0.10
C GLY A 193 -6.86 31.71 0.71
N GLU A 194 -6.34 31.89 1.94
CA GLU A 194 -6.57 33.10 2.75
C GLU A 194 -5.37 34.04 2.76
#